data_f9cfd4375931e5a6e9f4fd9185fd554c
#
_entry.id   f9cfd4375931e5a6e9f4fd9185fd554c
#
_cell.length_a   1.000
_cell.length_b   1.000
_cell.length_c   1.000
_cell.angle_alpha   90.00
_cell.angle_beta   90.00
_cell.angle_gamma   90.00
#
_symmetry.space_group_name_H-M   'P 1'
#
loop_
_entity.id
_entity.type
_entity.pdbx_description
1 polymer ?
#
loop_
_entity_poly.entity_id
_entity_poly.type
_entity_poly.pdbx_seq_one_letter_code
_entity_poly.pdbx_strand_id
1 'polypeptide(L)'
;MKSNPWVNSSKRSFFKKVFLQKESPLSWILALFIPVIYYGISFFLRNVSFTGNTLLAFLLYFPWTFLYGGLEEVGWRWFLQEHLYFSKHFITKMMVLSIVWFLWHIPIYQLPWITAGSSNYLIFYLMILGNTFLFGALKEYSKGAAPCILAHMLIDSLAVLMLVQSSLTQIILLVIFEILLASWMVAVRKS
;
A
#
# COMPACT_ATOMS: atom_id res chain seq x y z
N MET A 1 -19.92 18.22 -22.66
CA MET A 1 -19.58 18.22 -21.22
C MET A 1 -19.97 16.84 -20.70
N LYS A 2 -19.00 16.00 -20.30
CA LYS A 2 -19.32 14.74 -19.61
C LYS A 2 -19.77 15.10 -18.19
N SER A 3 -21.00 14.72 -17.84
CA SER A 3 -21.52 14.89 -16.48
C SER A 3 -20.56 14.29 -15.47
N ASN A 4 -20.19 15.06 -14.47
CA ASN A 4 -19.32 14.59 -13.38
C ASN A 4 -20.03 13.42 -12.65
N PRO A 5 -19.52 12.18 -12.72
CA PRO A 5 -20.21 11.01 -12.18
C PRO A 5 -20.38 11.04 -10.66
N TRP A 6 -19.75 12.00 -9.98
CA TRP A 6 -19.73 12.14 -8.52
C TRP A 6 -20.90 12.95 -7.97
N VAL A 7 -21.56 13.77 -8.80
CA VAL A 7 -22.60 14.71 -8.34
C VAL A 7 -23.94 14.02 -8.02
N ASN A 8 -24.17 12.81 -8.54
CA ASN A 8 -25.46 12.09 -8.37
C ASN A 8 -25.38 10.73 -7.69
N SER A 9 -24.24 10.36 -7.06
CA SER A 9 -24.17 9.10 -6.34
C SER A 9 -24.62 9.27 -4.90
N SER A 10 -25.69 8.57 -4.49
CA SER A 10 -26.05 8.46 -3.08
C SER A 10 -24.89 7.90 -2.27
N LYS A 11 -24.75 8.24 -0.98
CA LYS A 11 -23.73 7.68 -0.07
C LYS A 11 -23.65 6.14 -0.13
N ARG A 12 -24.81 5.49 -0.32
CA ARG A 12 -24.92 4.04 -0.51
C ARG A 12 -24.25 3.56 -1.79
N SER A 13 -24.33 4.33 -2.88
CA SER A 13 -23.66 4.02 -4.14
C SER A 13 -22.15 4.16 -4.02
N PHE A 14 -21.65 5.18 -3.30
CA PHE A 14 -20.22 5.35 -3.02
C PHE A 14 -19.68 4.15 -2.25
N PHE A 15 -20.25 3.81 -1.11
CA PHE A 15 -19.82 2.68 -0.28
C PHE A 15 -19.77 1.37 -1.06
N LYS A 16 -20.82 1.09 -1.85
CA LYS A 16 -20.88 -0.09 -2.71
C LYS A 16 -19.76 -0.11 -3.75
N LYS A 17 -19.43 1.02 -4.36
CA LYS A 17 -18.38 1.12 -5.37
C LYS A 17 -16.98 0.98 -4.79
N VAL A 18 -16.76 1.44 -3.58
CA VAL A 18 -15.44 1.39 -2.92
C VAL A 18 -15.17 0.03 -2.29
N PHE A 19 -16.11 -0.49 -1.51
CA PHE A 19 -15.89 -1.62 -0.61
C PHE A 19 -16.56 -2.93 -1.06
N LEU A 20 -17.66 -2.84 -1.81
CA LEU A 20 -18.51 -4.00 -2.12
C LEU A 20 -18.52 -4.35 -3.61
N GLN A 21 -17.46 -4.00 -4.35
CA GLN A 21 -17.30 -4.45 -5.71
C GLN A 21 -17.04 -5.97 -5.72
N LYS A 22 -17.60 -6.65 -6.71
CA LYS A 22 -17.27 -8.05 -6.95
C LYS A 22 -15.86 -8.11 -7.56
N GLU A 23 -14.88 -8.35 -6.69
CA GLU A 23 -13.48 -8.50 -7.06
C GLU A 23 -13.19 -9.89 -7.64
N SER A 24 -12.14 -9.98 -8.44
CA SER A 24 -11.67 -11.26 -8.96
C SER A 24 -10.97 -12.07 -7.85
N PRO A 25 -10.99 -13.42 -7.90
CA PRO A 25 -10.19 -14.22 -6.97
C PRO A 25 -8.70 -13.84 -7.02
N LEU A 26 -8.20 -13.49 -8.19
CA LEU A 26 -6.80 -13.09 -8.38
C LEU A 26 -6.44 -11.83 -7.59
N SER A 27 -7.33 -10.81 -7.54
CA SER A 27 -7.05 -9.60 -6.75
C SER A 27 -6.95 -9.90 -5.25
N TRP A 28 -7.74 -10.84 -4.73
CA TRP A 28 -7.63 -11.28 -3.33
C TRP A 28 -6.36 -12.09 -3.06
N ILE A 29 -5.99 -12.97 -3.99
CA ILE A 29 -4.72 -13.73 -3.90
C ILE A 29 -3.54 -12.75 -3.89
N LEU A 30 -3.52 -11.76 -4.79
CA LEU A 30 -2.47 -10.75 -4.84
C LEU A 30 -2.44 -9.90 -3.57
N ALA A 31 -3.61 -9.55 -3.01
CA ALA A 31 -3.67 -8.80 -1.75
C ALA A 31 -3.04 -9.57 -0.56
N LEU A 32 -3.19 -10.88 -0.53
CA LEU A 32 -2.54 -11.74 0.48
C LEU A 32 -1.05 -11.94 0.18
N PHE A 33 -0.66 -11.92 -1.10
CA PHE A 33 0.71 -12.21 -1.52
C PHE A 33 1.65 -11.02 -1.33
N ILE A 34 1.16 -9.78 -1.45
CA ILE A 34 1.96 -8.56 -1.28
C ILE A 34 2.68 -8.50 0.08
N PRO A 35 2.01 -8.69 1.23
CA PRO A 35 2.68 -8.74 2.53
C PRO A 35 3.72 -9.86 2.63
N VAL A 36 3.42 -11.02 2.02
CA VAL A 36 4.35 -12.16 1.99
C VAL A 36 5.61 -11.81 1.20
N ILE A 37 5.47 -11.09 0.08
CA ILE A 37 6.61 -10.60 -0.70
C ILE A 37 7.41 -9.59 0.10
N TYR A 38 6.75 -8.57 0.64
CA TYR A 38 7.40 -7.49 1.40
C TYR A 38 8.25 -8.04 2.56
N TYR A 39 7.62 -8.82 3.44
CA TYR A 39 8.31 -9.40 4.61
C TYR A 39 9.21 -10.57 4.24
N GLY A 40 8.83 -11.40 3.27
CA GLY A 40 9.61 -12.56 2.83
C GLY A 40 10.94 -12.15 2.20
N ILE A 41 10.93 -11.16 1.30
CA ILE A 41 12.17 -10.64 0.71
C ILE A 41 13.02 -9.94 1.77
N SER A 42 12.39 -9.14 2.62
CA SER A 42 13.10 -8.51 3.74
C SER A 42 13.75 -9.54 4.65
N PHE A 43 13.10 -10.67 4.89
CA PHE A 43 13.66 -11.79 5.67
C PHE A 43 14.86 -12.43 4.95
N PHE A 44 14.76 -12.73 3.66
CA PHE A 44 15.88 -13.27 2.88
C PHE A 44 17.06 -12.30 2.82
N LEU A 45 16.81 -11.02 2.76
CA LEU A 45 17.83 -9.98 2.83
C LEU A 45 18.39 -9.77 4.25
N ARG A 46 17.94 -10.56 5.24
CA ARG A 46 18.30 -10.41 6.67
C ARG A 46 18.02 -9.00 7.21
N ASN A 47 16.94 -8.40 6.73
CA ASN A 47 16.49 -7.04 7.06
C ASN A 47 15.21 -7.03 7.92
N VAL A 48 14.96 -8.08 8.68
CA VAL A 48 13.82 -8.22 9.58
C VAL A 48 14.29 -8.50 10.99
N SER A 49 13.67 -7.85 11.97
CA SER A 49 13.77 -8.18 13.39
C SER A 49 12.41 -8.59 13.94
N PHE A 50 12.36 -9.65 14.73
CA PHE A 50 11.16 -10.06 15.43
C PHE A 50 10.97 -9.20 16.69
N THR A 51 9.74 -8.72 16.91
CA THR A 51 9.40 -7.85 18.06
C THR A 51 9.26 -8.61 19.37
N GLY A 52 9.08 -9.93 19.31
CA GLY A 52 8.72 -10.77 20.46
C GLY A 52 7.23 -10.73 20.81
N ASN A 53 6.41 -9.96 20.12
CA ASN A 53 4.96 -9.95 20.32
C ASN A 53 4.32 -11.26 19.86
N THR A 54 3.14 -11.55 20.42
CA THR A 54 2.39 -12.78 20.15
C THR A 54 1.45 -12.64 18.95
N LEU A 55 1.04 -13.78 18.39
CA LEU A 55 -0.01 -13.81 17.36
C LEU A 55 -1.31 -13.17 17.87
N LEU A 56 -1.61 -13.27 19.17
CA LEU A 56 -2.78 -12.59 19.75
C LEU A 56 -2.67 -11.08 19.60
N ALA A 57 -1.48 -10.49 19.81
CA ALA A 57 -1.27 -9.05 19.61
C ALA A 57 -1.55 -8.64 18.17
N PHE A 58 -1.08 -9.43 17.19
CA PHE A 58 -1.42 -9.23 15.77
C PHE A 58 -2.93 -9.27 15.53
N LEU A 59 -3.63 -10.30 16.02
CA LEU A 59 -5.08 -10.46 15.84
C LEU A 59 -5.88 -9.31 16.45
N LEU A 60 -5.48 -8.83 17.62
CA LEU A 60 -6.12 -7.69 18.29
C LEU A 60 -5.85 -6.37 17.57
N TYR A 61 -4.66 -6.21 16.98
CA TYR A 61 -4.28 -4.99 16.27
C TYR A 61 -4.85 -4.91 14.86
N PHE A 62 -5.04 -6.05 14.19
CA PHE A 62 -5.50 -6.12 12.80
C PHE A 62 -6.74 -5.27 12.50
N PRO A 63 -7.84 -5.27 13.29
CA PRO A 63 -8.98 -4.40 13.02
C PRO A 63 -8.66 -2.91 13.06
N TRP A 64 -7.70 -2.49 13.89
CA TRP A 64 -7.29 -1.10 14.01
C TRP A 64 -6.52 -0.60 12.79
N THR A 65 -5.78 -1.47 12.12
CA THR A 65 -5.05 -1.10 10.90
C THR A 65 -5.99 -0.73 9.75
N PHE A 66 -7.27 -1.10 9.82
CA PHE A 66 -8.28 -0.60 8.90
C PHE A 66 -8.40 0.94 8.95
N LEU A 67 -8.33 1.52 10.15
CA LEU A 67 -8.44 2.97 10.33
C LEU A 67 -7.13 3.70 10.00
N TYR A 68 -5.98 3.12 10.34
CA TYR A 68 -4.68 3.78 10.19
C TYR A 68 -4.11 3.69 8.78
N GLY A 69 -4.21 2.52 8.13
CA GLY A 69 -3.64 2.27 6.81
C GLY A 69 -4.69 1.92 5.78
N GLY A 70 -5.60 0.99 6.12
CA GLY A 70 -6.58 0.48 5.17
C GLY A 70 -7.44 1.56 4.52
N LEU A 71 -8.00 2.50 5.27
CA LEU A 71 -8.84 3.57 4.73
C LEU A 71 -8.06 4.54 3.83
N GLU A 72 -6.76 4.66 3.99
CA GLU A 72 -5.93 5.48 3.10
C GLU A 72 -6.02 5.02 1.64
N GLU A 73 -6.20 3.71 1.41
CA GLU A 73 -6.28 3.15 0.05
C GLU A 73 -7.52 3.60 -0.72
N VAL A 74 -8.54 4.07 -0.03
CA VAL A 74 -9.69 4.74 -0.67
C VAL A 74 -9.23 6.06 -1.32
N GLY A 75 -8.39 6.81 -0.62
CA GLY A 75 -7.81 8.05 -1.15
C GLY A 75 -6.75 7.78 -2.20
N TRP A 76 -5.77 6.94 -1.88
CA TRP A 76 -4.59 6.75 -2.73
C TRP A 76 -4.88 5.92 -3.98
N ARG A 77 -5.56 4.76 -3.84
CA ARG A 77 -5.75 3.83 -4.97
C ARG A 77 -7.05 4.03 -5.69
N TRP A 78 -8.16 4.09 -4.95
CA TRP A 78 -9.46 4.18 -5.60
C TRP A 78 -9.75 5.57 -6.17
N PHE A 79 -9.28 6.63 -5.49
CA PHE A 79 -9.50 8.00 -5.96
C PHE A 79 -8.29 8.57 -6.72
N LEU A 80 -7.15 8.79 -6.06
CA LEU A 80 -6.05 9.57 -6.63
C LEU A 80 -5.39 8.85 -7.82
N GLN A 81 -5.07 7.56 -7.70
CA GLN A 81 -4.44 6.80 -8.79
C GLN A 81 -5.29 6.80 -10.06
N GLU A 82 -6.63 6.74 -9.94
CA GLU A 82 -7.55 6.77 -11.07
C GLU A 82 -7.68 8.17 -11.69
N HIS A 83 -7.47 9.23 -10.92
CA HIS A 83 -7.65 10.61 -11.36
C HIS A 83 -6.35 11.35 -11.71
N LEU A 84 -5.21 10.69 -11.67
CA LEU A 84 -3.95 11.24 -12.18
C LEU A 84 -3.91 11.17 -13.72
N TYR A 85 -4.59 12.10 -14.36
CA TYR A 85 -4.75 12.11 -15.83
C TYR A 85 -3.55 12.66 -16.60
N PHE A 86 -2.58 13.30 -15.92
CA PHE A 86 -1.40 13.89 -16.55
C PHE A 86 -0.45 12.86 -17.17
N SER A 87 -0.54 11.60 -16.79
CA SER A 87 0.24 10.51 -17.38
C SER A 87 -0.60 9.23 -17.52
N LYS A 88 -0.38 8.52 -18.64
CA LYS A 88 -0.89 7.16 -18.85
C LYS A 88 0.12 6.10 -18.42
N HIS A 89 1.36 6.49 -18.12
CA HIS A 89 2.43 5.58 -17.75
C HIS A 89 2.33 5.22 -16.26
N PHE A 90 2.25 3.93 -15.97
CA PHE A 90 2.16 3.40 -14.62
C PHE A 90 3.30 3.91 -13.72
N ILE A 91 4.55 3.82 -14.19
CA ILE A 91 5.73 4.23 -13.43
C ILE A 91 5.64 5.71 -13.03
N THR A 92 5.31 6.60 -13.97
CA THR A 92 5.19 8.04 -13.67
C THR A 92 4.11 8.32 -12.63
N LYS A 93 2.96 7.64 -12.72
CA LYS A 93 1.89 7.76 -11.72
C LYS A 93 2.37 7.33 -10.34
N MET A 94 3.04 6.20 -10.25
CA MET A 94 3.52 5.67 -8.96
C MET A 94 4.60 6.56 -8.35
N MET A 95 5.50 7.10 -9.15
CA MET A 95 6.51 8.07 -8.68
C MET A 95 5.87 9.31 -8.05
N VAL A 96 4.91 9.92 -8.75
CA VAL A 96 4.22 11.11 -8.22
C VAL A 96 3.40 10.77 -6.97
N LEU A 97 2.68 9.65 -7.01
CA LEU A 97 1.83 9.23 -5.89
C LEU A 97 2.66 8.90 -4.65
N SER A 98 3.85 8.29 -4.81
CA SER A 98 4.76 8.01 -3.69
C SER A 98 5.26 9.28 -3.02
N ILE A 99 5.54 10.34 -3.80
CA ILE A 99 5.95 11.64 -3.24
C ILE A 99 4.80 12.26 -2.44
N VAL A 100 3.59 12.26 -3.00
CA VAL A 100 2.41 12.80 -2.32
C VAL A 100 2.12 12.03 -1.03
N TRP A 101 2.17 10.71 -1.07
CA TRP A 101 1.93 9.86 0.08
C TRP A 101 3.02 10.03 1.16
N PHE A 102 4.28 10.16 0.76
CA PHE A 102 5.37 10.49 1.68
C PHE A 102 5.17 11.84 2.35
N LEU A 103 4.83 12.88 1.58
CA LEU A 103 4.58 14.22 2.12
C LEU A 103 3.39 14.23 3.10
N TRP A 104 2.38 13.41 2.87
CA TRP A 104 1.26 13.21 3.80
C TRP A 104 1.71 12.70 5.16
N HIS A 105 2.75 11.89 5.22
CA HIS A 105 3.27 11.33 6.48
C HIS A 105 4.13 12.32 7.28
N ILE A 106 4.72 13.34 6.65
CA ILE A 106 5.63 14.27 7.36
C ILE A 106 4.98 14.92 8.58
N PRO A 107 3.75 15.45 8.55
CA PRO A 107 3.10 16.02 9.73
C PRO A 107 2.89 15.01 10.86
N ILE A 108 2.63 13.73 10.50
CA ILE A 108 2.38 12.66 11.48
C ILE A 108 3.64 12.41 12.33
N TYR A 109 4.83 12.47 11.72
CA TYR A 109 6.10 12.31 12.44
C TYR A 109 6.45 13.45 13.40
N GLN A 110 5.75 14.56 13.32
CA GLN A 110 5.91 15.66 14.27
C GLN A 110 5.09 15.47 15.56
N LEU A 111 4.24 14.43 15.60
CA LEU A 111 3.41 14.16 16.79
C LEU A 111 4.25 13.44 17.85
N PRO A 112 4.35 13.97 19.10
CA PRO A 112 5.26 13.45 20.12
C PRO A 112 5.01 11.99 20.53
N TRP A 113 3.79 11.49 20.31
CA TRP A 113 3.41 10.12 20.67
C TRP A 113 3.60 9.11 19.52
N ILE A 114 3.97 9.56 18.33
CA ILE A 114 4.28 8.67 17.22
C ILE A 114 5.78 8.45 17.19
N THR A 115 6.18 7.31 17.74
CA THR A 115 7.57 6.83 17.68
C THR A 115 7.79 5.92 16.46
N ALA A 116 6.77 5.74 15.66
CA ALA A 116 6.79 4.82 14.54
C ALA A 116 7.63 5.36 13.40
N GLY A 117 8.33 4.48 12.79
CA GLY A 117 9.06 4.73 11.55
C GLY A 117 10.52 5.06 11.77
N SER A 118 11.20 5.01 10.70
CA SER A 118 12.61 5.34 10.60
C SER A 118 12.80 6.84 10.92
N SER A 119 13.72 7.15 11.80
CA SER A 119 14.23 8.52 11.97
C SER A 119 14.90 9.05 10.69
N ASN A 120 15.07 8.19 9.70
CA ASN A 120 15.67 8.49 8.41
C ASN A 120 14.58 8.62 7.33
N TYR A 121 14.27 9.87 6.96
CA TYR A 121 13.27 10.18 5.94
C TYR A 121 13.54 9.54 4.56
N LEU A 122 14.80 9.33 4.20
CA LEU A 122 15.14 8.67 2.93
C LEU A 122 14.70 7.19 2.95
N ILE A 123 15.05 6.47 4.01
CA ILE A 123 14.64 5.07 4.17
C ILE A 123 13.13 4.95 4.18
N PHE A 124 12.46 5.83 4.90
CA PHE A 124 11.01 5.83 4.96
C PHE A 124 10.37 6.14 3.60
N TYR A 125 10.91 7.13 2.86
CA TYR A 125 10.44 7.39 1.50
C TYR A 125 10.61 6.17 0.58
N LEU A 126 11.74 5.48 0.66
CA LEU A 126 11.99 4.29 -0.14
C LEU A 126 10.97 3.17 0.18
N MET A 127 10.64 2.95 1.44
CA MET A 127 9.59 1.99 1.83
C MET A 127 8.21 2.39 1.28
N ILE A 128 7.84 3.66 1.37
CA ILE A 128 6.61 4.18 0.76
C ILE A 128 6.64 4.00 -0.75
N LEU A 129 7.77 4.25 -1.40
CA LEU A 129 7.92 4.10 -2.84
C LEU A 129 7.64 2.66 -3.29
N GLY A 130 8.27 1.67 -2.66
CA GLY A 130 8.05 0.25 -2.96
C GLY A 130 6.58 -0.17 -2.77
N ASN A 131 6.02 0.13 -1.60
CA ASN A 131 4.61 -0.12 -1.30
C ASN A 131 3.67 0.59 -2.27
N THR A 132 4.03 1.82 -2.73
CA THR A 132 3.25 2.53 -3.74
C THR A 132 3.16 1.74 -5.03
N PHE A 133 4.24 1.17 -5.48
CA PHE A 133 4.26 0.36 -6.71
C PHE A 133 3.46 -0.94 -6.55
N LEU A 134 3.63 -1.67 -5.45
CA LEU A 134 2.90 -2.93 -5.22
C LEU A 134 1.39 -2.70 -5.10
N PHE A 135 0.96 -1.75 -4.28
CA PHE A 135 -0.47 -1.44 -4.14
C PHE A 135 -1.03 -0.85 -5.44
N GLY A 136 -0.23 -0.04 -6.15
CA GLY A 136 -0.60 0.49 -7.45
C GLY A 136 -0.85 -0.62 -8.48
N ALA A 137 0.02 -1.62 -8.53
CA ALA A 137 -0.17 -2.79 -9.39
C ALA A 137 -1.40 -3.60 -8.96
N LEU A 138 -1.60 -3.84 -7.65
CA LEU A 138 -2.79 -4.51 -7.14
C LEU A 138 -4.08 -3.77 -7.54
N LYS A 139 -4.07 -2.44 -7.51
CA LYS A 139 -5.21 -1.63 -7.94
C LYS A 139 -5.55 -1.87 -9.42
N GLU A 140 -4.56 -2.07 -10.26
CA GLU A 140 -4.82 -2.43 -11.66
C GLU A 140 -5.61 -3.75 -11.82
N TYR A 141 -5.54 -4.67 -10.86
CA TYR A 141 -6.30 -5.93 -10.81
C TYR A 141 -7.63 -5.81 -10.05
N SER A 142 -7.89 -4.67 -9.39
CA SER A 142 -9.02 -4.47 -8.49
C SER A 142 -10.02 -3.46 -9.08
N LYS A 143 -11.30 -3.67 -8.83
CA LYS A 143 -12.37 -2.73 -9.21
C LYS A 143 -12.62 -1.68 -8.13
N GLY A 144 -12.72 -2.11 -6.87
CA GLY A 144 -12.84 -1.26 -5.70
C GLY A 144 -11.52 -1.01 -4.99
N ALA A 145 -11.58 -0.66 -3.71
CA ALA A 145 -10.42 -0.48 -2.85
C ALA A 145 -10.14 -1.70 -1.95
N ALA A 146 -11.09 -2.61 -1.77
CA ALA A 146 -11.04 -3.63 -0.75
C ALA A 146 -9.78 -4.53 -0.78
N PRO A 147 -9.28 -5.01 -1.94
CA PRO A 147 -8.03 -5.77 -1.96
C PRO A 147 -6.82 -4.96 -1.51
N CYS A 148 -6.72 -3.67 -1.91
CA CYS A 148 -5.62 -2.79 -1.48
C CYS A 148 -5.71 -2.51 0.02
N ILE A 149 -6.92 -2.28 0.54
CA ILE A 149 -7.19 -2.12 1.98
C ILE A 149 -6.67 -3.35 2.73
N LEU A 150 -7.03 -4.55 2.30
CA LEU A 150 -6.59 -5.77 2.95
C LEU A 150 -5.06 -5.93 2.94
N ALA A 151 -4.41 -5.66 1.81
CA ALA A 151 -2.96 -5.74 1.69
C ALA A 151 -2.25 -4.76 2.65
N HIS A 152 -2.74 -3.52 2.73
CA HIS A 152 -2.20 -2.51 3.64
C HIS A 152 -2.39 -2.90 5.10
N MET A 153 -3.60 -3.29 5.48
CA MET A 153 -3.90 -3.78 6.83
C MET A 153 -2.97 -4.92 7.24
N LEU A 154 -2.66 -5.85 6.33
CA LEU A 154 -1.78 -6.97 6.62
C LEU A 154 -0.33 -6.52 6.80
N ILE A 155 0.17 -5.58 5.98
CA ILE A 155 1.52 -5.03 6.16
C ILE A 155 1.65 -4.36 7.53
N ASP A 156 0.71 -3.49 7.88
CA ASP A 156 0.75 -2.77 9.15
C ASP A 156 0.59 -3.69 10.36
N SER A 157 -0.29 -4.69 10.24
CA SER A 157 -0.52 -5.64 11.34
C SER A 157 0.68 -6.57 11.56
N LEU A 158 1.34 -7.00 10.48
CA LEU A 158 2.54 -7.83 10.57
C LEU A 158 3.71 -7.06 11.21
N ALA A 159 3.72 -5.73 11.14
CA ALA A 159 4.69 -4.91 11.85
C ALA A 159 4.66 -5.09 13.38
N VAL A 160 3.54 -5.59 13.93
CA VAL A 160 3.46 -5.98 15.36
C VAL A 160 4.35 -7.18 15.67
N LEU A 161 4.52 -8.10 14.72
CA LEU A 161 5.31 -9.33 14.90
C LEU A 161 6.75 -9.17 14.44
N MET A 162 6.97 -8.39 13.38
CA MET A 162 8.27 -8.24 12.75
C MET A 162 8.42 -6.86 12.12
N LEU A 163 9.58 -6.26 12.32
CA LEU A 163 9.92 -4.95 11.76
C LEU A 163 10.95 -5.11 10.64
N VAL A 164 10.74 -4.42 9.53
CA VAL A 164 11.76 -4.26 8.51
C VAL A 164 12.81 -3.29 9.04
N GLN A 165 14.06 -3.71 9.07
CA GLN A 165 15.18 -2.92 9.59
C GLN A 165 15.58 -1.82 8.59
N SER A 166 16.26 -0.79 9.11
CA SER A 166 16.62 0.41 8.33
C SER A 166 18.00 0.34 7.69
N SER A 167 18.43 -0.82 7.21
CA SER A 167 19.64 -0.91 6.38
C SER A 167 19.37 -0.35 4.99
N LEU A 168 20.03 0.74 4.63
CA LEU A 168 19.80 1.45 3.36
C LEU A 168 19.99 0.53 2.14
N THR A 169 21.06 -0.28 2.12
CA THR A 169 21.31 -1.18 1.01
C THR A 169 20.20 -2.21 0.83
N GLN A 170 19.74 -2.80 1.93
CA GLN A 170 18.70 -3.83 1.90
C GLN A 170 17.33 -3.24 1.50
N ILE A 171 17.03 -2.03 1.96
CA ILE A 171 15.81 -1.30 1.53
C ILE A 171 15.87 -0.97 0.04
N ILE A 172 17.00 -0.52 -0.48
CA ILE A 172 17.16 -0.26 -1.93
C ILE A 172 16.91 -1.54 -2.74
N LEU A 173 17.49 -2.68 -2.32
CA LEU A 173 17.27 -3.97 -3.00
C LEU A 173 15.81 -4.40 -2.96
N LEU A 174 15.14 -4.26 -1.80
CA LEU A 174 13.72 -4.53 -1.65
C LEU A 174 12.89 -3.68 -2.62
N VAL A 175 13.10 -2.37 -2.62
CA VAL A 175 12.34 -1.42 -3.45
C VAL A 175 12.56 -1.66 -4.96
N ILE A 176 13.79 -1.96 -5.37
CA ILE A 176 14.07 -2.33 -6.77
C ILE A 176 13.25 -3.57 -7.15
N PHE A 177 13.25 -4.60 -6.30
CA PHE A 177 12.47 -5.80 -6.56
C PHE A 177 10.96 -5.50 -6.64
N GLU A 178 10.44 -4.70 -5.72
CA GLU A 178 9.02 -4.31 -5.69
C GLU A 178 8.60 -3.54 -6.95
N ILE A 179 9.45 -2.60 -7.39
CA ILE A 179 9.22 -1.83 -8.62
C ILE A 179 9.21 -2.73 -9.85
N LEU A 180 10.18 -3.63 -9.95
CA LEU A 180 10.28 -4.57 -11.07
C LEU A 180 9.08 -5.52 -11.09
N LEU A 181 8.71 -6.10 -9.96
CA LEU A 181 7.56 -6.98 -9.83
C LEU A 181 6.25 -6.27 -10.19
N ALA A 182 6.01 -5.10 -9.62
CA ALA A 182 4.81 -4.32 -9.89
C ALA A 182 4.70 -3.92 -11.37
N SER A 183 5.82 -3.51 -11.98
CA SER A 183 5.88 -3.16 -13.40
C SER A 183 5.62 -4.37 -14.30
N TRP A 184 6.16 -5.53 -13.95
CA TRP A 184 5.89 -6.79 -14.63
C TRP A 184 4.41 -7.20 -14.50
N MET A 185 3.84 -7.14 -13.30
CA MET A 185 2.41 -7.42 -13.08
C MET A 185 1.52 -6.58 -14.00
N VAL A 186 1.79 -5.27 -14.09
CA VAL A 186 1.00 -4.37 -14.94
C VAL A 186 1.23 -4.63 -16.44
N ALA A 187 2.44 -5.00 -16.84
CA ALA A 187 2.75 -5.37 -18.22
C ALA A 187 1.98 -6.62 -18.66
N VAL A 188 2.03 -7.69 -17.85
CA VAL A 188 1.31 -8.96 -18.12
C VAL A 188 -0.20 -8.76 -18.18
N ARG A 189 -0.76 -7.87 -17.36
CA ARG A 189 -2.20 -7.59 -17.43
C ARG A 189 -2.65 -6.92 -18.73
N LYS A 190 -1.77 -6.14 -19.37
CA LYS A 190 -2.06 -5.38 -20.60
C LYS A 190 -1.80 -6.18 -21.87
N SER A 191 -1.07 -7.29 -21.78
CA SER A 191 -0.86 -8.25 -22.87
C SER A 191 -2.08 -9.13 -23.09
#